data_ca2e428b0f3e8723d8e8947fc645007c
#
_entry.id   ca2e428b0f3e8723d8e8947fc645007c
#
_cell.length_a   1.000
_cell.length_b   1.000
_cell.length_c   1.000
_cell.angle_alpha   90.00
_cell.angle_beta   90.00
_cell.angle_gamma   90.00
#
_symmetry.space_group_name_H-M   'P 1'
#
loop_
_entity.id
_entity.type
_entity.pdbx_description
1 polymer ?
#
loop_
_entity_poly.entity_id
_entity_poly.type
_entity_poly.pdbx_seq_one_letter_code
_entity_poly.pdbx_strand_id
1 'polypeptide(L)'
;MLIINLFLFSLNLGGVGATLSLTLLCLFKAKSDQYRALGKLGIGASLFNINEPIVYGCIAWNPLLMIPMWLTAIILPCVIWVFTKIIAFAPIPAMVFNLWYCPYPVSTWLITRSINAILLMLICFVIAAMIYYPFSSLR
;
A
#
# COMPACT_ATOMS: atom_id res chain seq x y z
N MET A 1 7.45 19.17 6.34
CA MET A 1 8.23 18.43 5.34
C MET A 1 8.36 16.95 5.67
N LEU A 2 8.88 16.56 6.82
CA LEU A 2 9.11 15.15 7.19
C LEU A 2 7.84 14.29 7.14
N ILE A 3 6.75 14.74 7.76
CA ILE A 3 5.48 14.00 7.83
C ILE A 3 4.91 13.78 6.42
N ILE A 4 4.98 14.80 5.58
CA ILE A 4 4.51 14.73 4.19
C ILE A 4 5.33 13.69 3.40
N ASN A 5 6.65 13.69 3.55
CA ASN A 5 7.51 12.73 2.86
C ASN A 5 7.24 11.29 3.33
N LEU A 6 6.99 11.07 4.61
CA LEU A 6 6.65 9.75 5.15
C LEU A 6 5.29 9.28 4.67
N PHE A 7 4.31 10.19 4.59
CA PHE A 7 2.99 9.89 4.05
C PHE A 7 3.08 9.53 2.57
N LEU A 8 3.76 10.36 1.77
CA LEU A 8 3.98 10.09 0.34
C LEU A 8 4.74 8.77 0.13
N PHE A 9 5.69 8.45 1.00
CA PHE A 9 6.42 7.20 0.94
C PHE A 9 5.51 5.98 1.17
N SER A 10 4.54 6.09 2.08
CA SER A 10 3.56 5.00 2.30
C SER A 10 2.64 4.75 1.10
N LEU A 11 2.43 5.75 0.24
CA LEU A 11 1.63 5.63 -0.97
C LEU A 11 2.25 4.72 -2.04
N ASN A 12 3.56 4.45 -1.96
CA ASN A 12 4.25 3.56 -2.91
C ASN A 12 3.79 2.09 -2.85
N LEU A 13 2.92 1.73 -1.91
CA LEU A 13 2.35 0.37 -1.79
C LEU A 13 1.03 0.18 -2.57
N GLY A 14 0.91 0.77 -3.73
CA GLY A 14 -0.29 0.67 -4.56
C GLY A 14 -1.27 1.82 -4.37
N GLY A 15 -0.77 3.01 -4.02
CA GLY A 15 -1.55 4.21 -3.81
C GLY A 15 -2.09 4.35 -2.38
N VAL A 16 -3.05 5.25 -2.20
CA VAL A 16 -3.65 5.55 -0.90
C VAL A 16 -4.28 4.30 -0.30
N GLY A 17 -3.92 4.00 0.94
CA GLY A 17 -4.45 2.85 1.67
C GLY A 17 -3.77 1.52 1.36
N ALA A 18 -2.60 1.53 0.71
CA ALA A 18 -1.82 0.32 0.38
C ALA A 18 -2.66 -0.74 -0.35
N THR A 19 -3.40 -0.33 -1.35
CA THR A 19 -4.39 -1.16 -2.05
C THR A 19 -3.79 -2.33 -2.83
N LEU A 20 -2.48 -2.35 -3.07
CA LEU A 20 -1.78 -3.51 -3.64
C LEU A 20 -2.02 -4.77 -2.79
N SER A 21 -1.99 -4.65 -1.46
CA SER A 21 -2.29 -5.76 -0.55
C SER A 21 -3.72 -6.26 -0.71
N LEU A 22 -4.69 -5.34 -0.82
CA LEU A 22 -6.10 -5.69 -1.08
C LEU A 22 -6.26 -6.37 -2.44
N THR A 23 -5.58 -5.87 -3.48
CA THR A 23 -5.65 -6.45 -4.83
C THR A 23 -5.19 -7.90 -4.83
N LEU A 24 -4.10 -8.22 -4.13
CA LEU A 24 -3.63 -9.59 -3.98
C LEU A 24 -4.59 -10.47 -3.16
N LEU A 25 -5.18 -9.92 -2.10
CA LEU A 25 -6.20 -10.63 -1.33
C LEU A 25 -7.44 -10.92 -2.19
N CYS A 26 -7.89 -9.96 -3.00
CA CYS A 26 -8.97 -10.18 -3.96
C CYS A 26 -8.63 -11.26 -4.98
N LEU A 27 -7.39 -11.28 -5.46
CA LEU A 27 -6.95 -12.27 -6.45
C LEU A 27 -6.92 -13.70 -5.88
N PHE A 28 -6.37 -13.87 -4.67
CA PHE A 28 -6.09 -15.20 -4.10
C PHE A 28 -7.12 -15.69 -3.08
N LYS A 29 -7.78 -14.80 -2.36
CA LYS A 29 -8.66 -15.14 -1.22
C LYS A 29 -10.13 -14.82 -1.44
N ALA A 30 -10.49 -14.00 -2.44
CA ALA A 30 -11.89 -13.65 -2.66
C ALA A 30 -12.73 -14.87 -3.00
N LYS A 31 -13.86 -15.01 -2.32
CA LYS A 31 -14.87 -16.05 -2.59
C LYS A 31 -15.77 -15.68 -3.76
N SER A 32 -15.96 -14.37 -3.97
CA SER A 32 -16.78 -13.86 -5.07
C SER A 32 -15.96 -13.79 -6.36
N ASP A 33 -16.51 -14.31 -7.45
CA ASP A 33 -15.90 -14.24 -8.79
C ASP A 33 -15.73 -12.80 -9.27
N GLN A 34 -16.64 -11.91 -8.87
CA GLN A 34 -16.55 -10.49 -9.17
C GLN A 34 -15.29 -9.84 -8.57
N TYR A 35 -15.03 -10.06 -7.28
CA TYR A 35 -13.81 -9.52 -6.62
C TYR A 35 -12.54 -10.15 -7.17
N ARG A 36 -12.60 -11.44 -7.53
CA ARG A 36 -11.46 -12.12 -8.18
C ARG A 36 -11.17 -11.54 -9.56
N ALA A 37 -12.21 -11.27 -10.35
CA ALA A 37 -12.06 -10.62 -11.65
C ALA A 37 -11.49 -9.22 -11.54
N LEU A 38 -11.96 -8.42 -10.57
CA LEU A 38 -11.42 -7.09 -10.27
C LEU A 38 -9.96 -7.16 -9.81
N GLY A 39 -9.59 -8.15 -9.01
CA GLY A 39 -8.20 -8.40 -8.62
C GLY A 39 -7.30 -8.68 -9.85
N LYS A 40 -7.77 -9.50 -10.79
CA LYS A 40 -7.04 -9.80 -12.03
C LYS A 40 -6.87 -8.56 -12.92
N LEU A 41 -7.90 -7.75 -13.06
CA LEU A 41 -7.87 -6.52 -13.86
C LEU A 41 -7.03 -5.44 -13.17
N GLY A 42 -7.10 -5.34 -11.85
CA GLY A 42 -6.45 -4.30 -11.08
C GLY A 42 -4.97 -4.56 -10.74
N ILE A 43 -4.48 -5.81 -10.85
CA ILE A 43 -3.12 -6.14 -10.42
C ILE A 43 -2.06 -5.35 -11.19
N GLY A 44 -2.21 -5.25 -12.52
CA GLY A 44 -1.29 -4.47 -13.36
C GLY A 44 -1.24 -3.00 -12.96
N ALA A 45 -2.40 -2.38 -12.80
CA ALA A 45 -2.50 -0.99 -12.37
C ALA A 45 -1.92 -0.78 -10.95
N SER A 46 -2.25 -1.66 -10.01
CA SER A 46 -1.76 -1.59 -8.62
C SER A 46 -0.24 -1.73 -8.52
N LEU A 47 0.39 -2.51 -9.39
CA LEU A 47 1.86 -2.61 -9.46
C LEU A 47 2.50 -1.29 -9.87
N PHE A 48 1.84 -0.53 -10.74
CA PHE A 48 2.26 0.82 -11.14
C PHE A 48 1.72 1.92 -10.21
N ASN A 49 1.31 1.57 -9.01
CA ASN A 49 0.81 2.49 -8.01
C ASN A 49 -0.50 3.21 -8.38
N ILE A 50 -1.23 2.68 -9.34
CA ILE A 50 -2.53 3.16 -9.81
C ILE A 50 -3.61 2.32 -9.12
N ASN A 51 -4.36 2.93 -8.21
CA ASN A 51 -5.33 2.22 -7.38
C ASN A 51 -6.80 2.45 -7.76
N GLU A 52 -7.07 3.33 -8.71
CA GLU A 52 -8.42 3.69 -9.14
C GLU A 52 -9.30 2.48 -9.47
N PRO A 53 -8.84 1.47 -10.24
CA PRO A 53 -9.68 0.32 -10.55
C PRO A 53 -10.14 -0.45 -9.30
N ILE A 54 -9.28 -0.54 -8.29
CA ILE A 54 -9.60 -1.23 -7.03
C ILE A 54 -10.44 -0.36 -6.11
N VAL A 55 -10.14 0.93 -6.01
CA VAL A 55 -10.90 1.86 -5.19
C VAL A 55 -12.34 1.94 -5.68
N TYR A 56 -12.54 2.21 -6.96
CA TYR A 56 -13.89 2.34 -7.53
C TYR A 56 -14.59 0.99 -7.75
N GLY A 57 -13.84 -0.06 -8.04
CA GLY A 57 -14.42 -1.39 -8.27
C GLY A 57 -14.77 -2.16 -6.99
N CYS A 58 -13.98 -2.01 -5.93
CA CYS A 58 -14.15 -2.77 -4.69
C CYS A 58 -14.53 -1.91 -3.49
N ILE A 59 -13.80 -0.81 -3.26
CA ILE A 59 -13.87 -0.06 -1.99
C ILE A 59 -15.06 0.89 -1.97
N ALA A 60 -15.26 1.68 -3.03
CA ALA A 60 -16.28 2.73 -3.08
C ALA A 60 -17.71 2.19 -2.88
N TRP A 61 -17.98 0.97 -3.34
CA TRP A 61 -19.29 0.32 -3.22
C TRP A 61 -19.41 -0.57 -1.97
N ASN A 62 -18.37 -0.65 -1.14
CA ASN A 62 -18.36 -1.47 0.05
C ASN A 62 -17.79 -0.69 1.26
N PRO A 63 -18.66 -0.11 2.10
CA PRO A 63 -18.21 0.68 3.26
C PRO A 63 -17.33 -0.11 4.22
N LEU A 64 -17.47 -1.43 4.27
CA LEU A 64 -16.61 -2.28 5.11
C LEU A 64 -15.13 -2.27 4.64
N LEU A 65 -14.87 -2.10 3.34
CA LEU A 65 -13.51 -1.99 2.81
C LEU A 65 -12.94 -0.57 2.90
N MET A 66 -13.78 0.44 3.14
CA MET A 66 -13.30 1.80 3.42
C MET A 66 -12.61 1.89 4.79
N ILE A 67 -13.08 1.12 5.77
CA ILE A 67 -12.49 1.11 7.12
C ILE A 67 -11.00 0.72 7.08
N PRO A 68 -10.61 -0.45 6.54
CA PRO A 68 -9.21 -0.81 6.46
C PRO A 68 -8.38 0.12 5.58
N MET A 69 -8.97 0.72 4.54
CA MET A 69 -8.29 1.73 3.73
C MET A 69 -7.87 2.95 4.57
N TRP A 70 -8.75 3.47 5.40
CA TRP A 70 -8.45 4.58 6.30
C TRP A 70 -7.47 4.18 7.41
N LEU A 71 -7.64 2.98 7.98
CA LEU A 71 -6.72 2.46 8.99
C LEU A 71 -5.29 2.33 8.45
N THR A 72 -5.12 1.78 7.25
CA THR A 72 -3.79 1.67 6.63
C THR A 72 -3.20 3.04 6.32
N ALA A 73 -4.01 4.01 5.87
CA ALA A 73 -3.54 5.37 5.60
C ALA A 73 -3.02 6.10 6.86
N ILE A 74 -3.49 5.71 8.05
CA ILE A 74 -3.01 6.26 9.33
C ILE A 74 -1.87 5.42 9.91
N ILE A 75 -2.03 4.10 9.93
CA ILE A 75 -1.09 3.19 10.61
C ILE A 75 0.25 3.12 9.87
N LEU A 76 0.26 3.02 8.53
CA LEU A 76 1.51 2.86 7.77
C LEU A 76 2.47 4.04 7.92
N PRO A 77 2.05 5.31 7.81
CA PRO A 77 2.95 6.43 8.07
C PRO A 77 3.51 6.43 9.50
N CYS A 78 2.71 6.03 10.50
CA CYS A 78 3.18 5.89 11.87
C CYS A 78 4.25 4.79 12.01
N VAL A 79 4.03 3.64 11.40
CA VAL A 79 5.01 2.54 11.38
C VAL A 79 6.30 2.98 10.70
N ILE A 80 6.21 3.61 9.54
CA ILE A 80 7.37 4.13 8.81
C ILE A 80 8.12 5.15 9.66
N TRP A 81 7.41 6.05 10.33
CA TRP A 81 8.02 7.04 11.22
C TRP A 81 8.78 6.40 12.38
N VAL A 82 8.21 5.39 13.05
CA VAL A 82 8.85 4.66 14.13
C VAL A 82 10.14 3.99 13.64
N PHE A 83 10.06 3.27 12.53
CA PHE A 83 11.22 2.56 11.98
C PHE A 83 12.32 3.49 11.44
N THR A 84 11.96 4.66 10.94
CA THR A 84 12.94 5.61 10.39
C THR A 84 13.52 6.54 11.44
N LYS A 85 12.72 6.99 12.43
CA LYS A 85 13.16 7.96 13.44
C LYS A 85 13.65 7.33 14.74
N ILE A 86 12.96 6.31 15.24
CA ILE A 86 13.27 5.70 16.55
C ILE A 86 14.31 4.60 16.38
N ILE A 87 14.06 3.68 15.44
CA ILE A 87 14.91 2.50 15.20
C ILE A 87 16.08 2.87 14.27
N ALA A 88 15.95 3.95 13.46
CA ALA A 88 16.91 4.35 12.43
C ALA A 88 17.27 3.22 11.46
N PHE A 89 16.31 2.31 11.22
CA PHE A 89 16.48 1.14 10.37
C PHE A 89 16.62 1.50 8.89
N ALA A 90 15.90 2.53 8.44
CA ALA A 90 15.92 3.00 7.07
C ALA A 90 16.16 4.51 7.02
N PRO A 91 16.88 5.02 6.00
CA PRO A 91 17.08 6.44 5.82
C PRO A 91 15.75 7.14 5.53
N ILE A 92 15.61 8.36 6.03
CA ILE A 92 14.45 9.20 5.78
C ILE A 92 14.45 9.54 4.28
N PRO A 93 13.30 9.45 3.59
CA PRO A 93 13.19 9.87 2.20
C PRO A 93 13.63 11.33 2.04
N ALA A 94 14.74 11.57 1.35
CA ALA A 94 15.33 12.88 1.21
C ALA A 94 14.71 13.69 0.05
N MET A 95 14.07 13.01 -0.91
CA MET A 95 13.53 13.62 -2.11
C MET A 95 12.06 13.34 -2.26
N VAL A 96 11.29 14.34 -2.69
CA VAL A 96 9.93 14.16 -3.20
C VAL A 96 10.05 13.57 -4.60
N PHE A 97 9.66 12.32 -4.75
CA PHE A 97 9.73 11.61 -6.02
C PHE A 97 8.46 11.87 -6.82
N ASN A 98 8.59 12.59 -7.93
CA ASN A 98 7.45 12.98 -8.76
C ASN A 98 6.91 11.85 -9.65
N LEU A 99 7.62 10.72 -9.78
CA LEU A 99 7.18 9.56 -10.57
C LEU A 99 6.31 8.62 -9.72
N TRP A 100 5.14 9.10 -9.32
CA TRP A 100 4.20 8.38 -8.47
C TRP A 100 3.69 7.05 -9.05
N TYR A 101 3.80 6.88 -10.37
CA TYR A 101 3.43 5.66 -11.09
C TYR A 101 4.56 4.61 -11.14
N CYS A 102 5.69 4.85 -10.50
CA CYS A 102 6.80 3.91 -10.53
C CYS A 102 6.49 2.69 -9.66
N PRO A 103 6.70 1.45 -10.18
CA PRO A 103 6.38 0.25 -9.43
C PRO A 103 7.23 0.10 -8.17
N TYR A 104 6.63 -0.37 -7.10
CA TYR A 104 7.34 -0.90 -5.96
C TYR A 104 8.08 -2.21 -6.39
N PRO A 105 9.32 -2.47 -6.06
CA PRO A 105 10.24 -1.79 -5.13
C PRO A 105 11.16 -0.73 -5.76
N VAL A 106 11.04 -0.46 -7.07
CA VAL A 106 11.93 0.46 -7.79
C VAL A 106 11.80 1.88 -7.25
N SER A 107 10.58 2.35 -7.01
CA SER A 107 10.34 3.68 -6.43
C SER A 107 11.03 3.85 -5.08
N THR A 108 10.93 2.86 -4.20
CA THR A 108 11.57 2.88 -2.89
C THR A 108 13.09 2.93 -3.00
N TRP A 109 13.68 2.16 -3.90
CA TRP A 109 15.11 2.19 -4.17
C TRP A 109 15.59 3.56 -4.68
N LEU A 110 14.84 4.15 -5.62
CA LEU A 110 15.20 5.45 -6.18
C LEU A 110 15.15 6.59 -5.16
N ILE A 111 14.20 6.53 -4.23
CA ILE A 111 14.01 7.56 -3.20
C ILE A 111 15.06 7.46 -2.09
N THR A 112 15.36 6.25 -1.65
CA THR A 112 16.17 6.01 -0.44
C THR A 112 17.56 5.46 -0.72
N ARG A 113 17.77 4.83 -1.87
CA ARG A 113 18.99 4.08 -2.24
C ARG A 113 19.44 3.10 -1.15
N SER A 114 18.48 2.53 -0.42
CA SER A 114 18.75 1.64 0.71
C SER A 114 17.93 0.37 0.61
N ILE A 115 18.56 -0.78 0.81
CA ILE A 115 17.90 -2.08 0.87
C ILE A 115 17.01 -2.17 2.11
N ASN A 116 17.41 -1.55 3.21
CA ASN A 116 16.63 -1.52 4.45
C ASN A 116 15.26 -0.86 4.25
N ALA A 117 15.17 0.16 3.40
CA ALA A 117 13.90 0.79 3.07
C ALA A 117 12.98 -0.14 2.28
N ILE A 118 13.52 -0.98 1.40
CA ILE A 118 12.74 -2.00 0.68
C ILE A 118 12.20 -3.04 1.67
N LEU A 119 13.02 -3.47 2.64
CA LEU A 119 12.58 -4.38 3.69
C LEU A 119 11.50 -3.76 4.58
N LEU A 120 11.65 -2.48 4.93
CA LEU A 120 10.62 -1.74 5.68
C LEU A 120 9.30 -1.70 4.92
N MET A 121 9.33 -1.43 3.62
CA MET A 121 8.12 -1.42 2.80
C MET A 121 7.49 -2.81 2.66
N LEU A 122 8.30 -3.87 2.65
CA LEU A 122 7.79 -5.24 2.70
C LEU A 122 7.05 -5.51 4.02
N ILE A 123 7.58 -5.04 5.14
CA ILE A 123 6.92 -5.12 6.45
C ILE A 123 5.59 -4.35 6.41
N CYS A 124 5.58 -3.14 5.88
CA CYS A 124 4.37 -2.35 5.71
C CYS A 124 3.33 -3.05 4.82
N PHE A 125 3.77 -3.73 3.76
CA PHE A 125 2.92 -4.52 2.90
C PHE A 125 2.24 -5.68 3.67
N VAL A 126 2.99 -6.39 4.50
CA VAL A 126 2.45 -7.47 5.34
C VAL A 126 1.45 -6.91 6.36
N ILE A 127 1.77 -5.78 7.01
CA ILE A 127 0.86 -5.11 7.95
C ILE A 127 -0.44 -4.71 7.25
N ALA A 128 -0.36 -4.11 6.07
CA ALA A 128 -1.53 -3.75 5.27
C ALA A 128 -2.37 -4.99 4.92
N ALA A 129 -1.73 -6.08 4.49
CA ALA A 129 -2.42 -7.34 4.20
C ALA A 129 -3.14 -7.90 5.44
N MET A 130 -2.52 -7.81 6.61
CA MET A 130 -3.13 -8.23 7.87
C MET A 130 -4.34 -7.37 8.24
N ILE A 131 -4.29 -6.07 8.00
CA ILE A 131 -5.41 -5.16 8.25
C ILE A 131 -6.58 -5.44 7.31
N TYR A 132 -6.30 -5.68 6.03
CA TYR A 132 -7.35 -5.99 5.04
C TYR A 132 -7.93 -7.40 5.18
N TYR A 133 -7.16 -8.35 5.72
CA TYR A 133 -7.54 -9.76 5.77
C TYR A 133 -8.91 -10.02 6.41
N PRO A 134 -9.24 -9.52 7.62
CA PRO A 134 -10.54 -9.79 8.25
C PRO A 134 -11.70 -9.20 7.45
N PHE A 135 -11.49 -8.08 6.77
CA PHE A 135 -12.53 -7.42 5.97
C PHE A 135 -12.72 -8.07 4.60
N SER A 136 -11.68 -8.68 4.03
CA SER A 136 -11.75 -9.39 2.75
C SER A 136 -12.40 -10.78 2.88
N SER A 137 -12.33 -11.39 4.06
CA SER A 137 -12.90 -12.74 4.30
C SER A 137 -14.40 -12.72 4.56
N LEU A 138 -15.00 -11.56 4.79
CA LEU A 138 -16.42 -11.41 5.11
C LEU A 138 -17.36 -11.53 3.88
N ARG A 139 -16.80 -11.75 2.66
CA ARG A 139 -17.58 -11.96 1.43
C ARG A 139 -16.94 -12.94 0.45
#